data_0e8b93a38fb3bb927f529b1de137f12e
#
_entry.id   0e8b93a38fb3bb927f529b1de137f12e
#
_cell.length_a   1.000
_cell.length_b   1.000
_cell.length_c   1.000
_cell.angle_alpha   90.00
_cell.angle_beta   90.00
_cell.angle_gamma   90.00
#
_symmetry.space_group_name_H-M   'P 1'
#
loop_
_entity.id
_entity.type
_entity.pdbx_description
1 polymer ?
#
loop_
_entity_poly.entity_id
_entity_poly.type
_entity_poly.pdbx_seq_one_letter_code
_entity_poly.pdbx_strand_id
1 'polypeptide(L)'
;AVFITMNPGYAGRSELPDNLKALFRPCAMMVPDYALIGTVRLYSFGFTDAFENAGKLVRVLQLCSEQLSSQKHYDYGMRAVNSILVACGNLRQAVGDDPLWDEAKIVLRSVMDVNLPKFTVEDVPLFLGITSDLFPGVELPQADHGALIPTIDEMCWSGVKVAPGREPKLEPKSTFTLKIVQLYEMVLVRHGVMIVGQTCSGKTSSVHCLADAMTTCAERGEPFEKVVIHTMNPKSINAGQLYGNFDDNTHEWSDGVLAVIFRNCAMDTGKDRQWVMFDGPVDAVWIENMNTVLDDNKKLCLMSGEIIKMTDRMTMMFEAEDLEE
;
A
#
# COMPACT_ATOMS: atom_id res chain seq x y z
N ALA A 1 -7.69 4.36 33.93
CA ALA A 1 -7.75 2.92 33.63
C ALA A 1 -6.77 2.61 32.50
N VAL A 2 -6.14 1.43 32.53
CA VAL A 2 -5.24 0.95 31.48
C VAL A 2 -6.00 -0.09 30.67
N PHE A 3 -6.00 0.09 29.34
CA PHE A 3 -6.61 -0.84 28.37
C PHE A 3 -5.52 -1.41 27.48
N ILE A 4 -5.55 -2.72 27.27
CA ILE A 4 -4.62 -3.44 26.41
C ILE A 4 -5.43 -4.20 25.35
N THR A 5 -5.03 -4.10 24.09
CA THR A 5 -5.57 -4.93 23.00
C THR A 5 -4.55 -5.98 22.60
N MET A 6 -4.99 -7.21 22.45
CA MET A 6 -4.13 -8.34 22.07
C MET A 6 -4.83 -9.21 21.04
N ASN A 7 -4.07 -9.68 20.04
CA ASN A 7 -4.53 -10.71 19.11
C ASN A 7 -3.92 -12.05 19.55
N PRO A 8 -4.74 -13.03 19.95
CA PRO A 8 -4.23 -14.34 20.32
C PRO A 8 -3.56 -15.01 19.11
N GLY A 9 -2.37 -15.60 19.32
CA GLY A 9 -1.65 -16.35 18.29
C GLY A 9 -0.94 -15.54 17.22
N TYR A 10 -0.79 -14.22 17.38
CA TYR A 10 -0.06 -13.40 16.43
C TYR A 10 1.46 -13.57 16.58
N ALA A 11 2.12 -14.05 15.53
CA ALA A 11 3.57 -14.21 15.52
C ALA A 11 4.30 -12.87 15.76
N GLY A 12 5.34 -12.89 16.61
CA GLY A 12 6.15 -11.70 16.90
C GLY A 12 5.72 -10.88 18.11
N ARG A 13 4.58 -11.19 18.78
CA ARG A 13 4.19 -10.56 20.06
C ARG A 13 4.31 -11.57 21.18
N SER A 14 5.18 -11.25 22.16
CA SER A 14 5.27 -12.07 23.40
C SER A 14 3.94 -12.03 24.15
N GLU A 15 3.47 -13.17 24.60
CA GLU A 15 2.35 -13.22 25.52
C GLU A 15 2.69 -12.48 26.82
N LEU A 16 1.69 -11.80 27.40
CA LEU A 16 1.86 -11.20 28.70
C LEU A 16 2.22 -12.28 29.75
N PRO A 17 3.15 -12.02 30.66
CA PRO A 17 3.43 -12.91 31.78
C PRO A 17 2.16 -13.21 32.56
N ASP A 18 2.03 -14.44 33.11
CA ASP A 18 0.80 -14.89 33.77
C ASP A 18 0.42 -14.03 34.97
N ASN A 19 1.40 -13.53 35.71
CA ASN A 19 1.17 -12.60 36.82
C ASN A 19 0.54 -11.27 36.36
N LEU A 20 0.88 -10.80 35.17
CA LEU A 20 0.30 -9.60 34.57
C LEU A 20 -1.07 -9.87 33.96
N LYS A 21 -1.25 -11.03 33.27
CA LYS A 21 -2.54 -11.45 32.73
C LYS A 21 -3.61 -11.51 33.85
N ALA A 22 -3.25 -11.98 35.06
CA ALA A 22 -4.17 -12.09 36.20
C ALA A 22 -4.69 -10.74 36.72
N LEU A 23 -3.97 -9.64 36.44
CA LEU A 23 -4.37 -8.28 36.84
C LEU A 23 -5.35 -7.61 35.89
N PHE A 24 -5.42 -8.11 34.64
CA PHE A 24 -6.35 -7.58 33.64
C PHE A 24 -7.63 -8.42 33.57
N ARG A 25 -8.74 -7.76 33.36
CA ARG A 25 -10.00 -8.45 33.09
C ARG A 25 -10.11 -8.73 31.60
N PRO A 26 -10.11 -9.99 31.17
CA PRO A 26 -10.24 -10.32 29.74
C PRO A 26 -11.67 -10.03 29.26
N CYS A 27 -11.75 -9.42 28.07
CA CYS A 27 -12.99 -9.20 27.35
C CYS A 27 -12.83 -9.79 25.95
N ALA A 28 -13.59 -10.84 25.65
CA ALA A 28 -13.55 -11.47 24.33
C ALA A 28 -14.18 -10.54 23.28
N MET A 29 -13.47 -10.28 22.20
CA MET A 29 -13.97 -9.53 21.06
C MET A 29 -14.35 -10.50 19.95
N MET A 30 -15.54 -10.33 19.40
CA MET A 30 -16.02 -11.13 18.27
C MET A 30 -15.49 -10.56 16.94
N VAL A 31 -15.31 -11.44 15.95
CA VAL A 31 -15.02 -11.03 14.57
C VAL A 31 -16.22 -10.24 14.05
N PRO A 32 -16.03 -9.03 13.51
CA PRO A 32 -17.13 -8.22 13.00
C PRO A 32 -17.74 -8.84 11.74
N ASP A 33 -18.99 -8.49 11.47
CA ASP A 33 -19.66 -8.87 10.22
C ASP A 33 -19.13 -7.98 9.08
N TYR A 34 -18.27 -8.54 8.27
CA TYR A 34 -17.64 -7.83 7.14
C TYR A 34 -18.66 -7.45 6.07
N ALA A 35 -19.69 -8.27 5.86
CA ALA A 35 -20.71 -7.99 4.86
C ALA A 35 -21.57 -6.79 5.27
N LEU A 36 -21.93 -6.69 6.54
CA LEU A 36 -22.67 -5.54 7.08
C LEU A 36 -21.86 -4.26 6.98
N ILE A 37 -20.58 -4.29 7.38
CA ILE A 37 -19.69 -3.13 7.30
C ILE A 37 -19.50 -2.71 5.83
N GLY A 38 -19.26 -3.67 4.93
CA GLY A 38 -19.14 -3.44 3.51
C GLY A 38 -20.38 -2.79 2.91
N THR A 39 -21.56 -3.31 3.26
CA THR A 39 -22.85 -2.77 2.82
C THR A 39 -23.02 -1.29 3.22
N VAL A 40 -22.80 -0.97 4.50
CA VAL A 40 -22.93 0.41 5.00
C VAL A 40 -21.96 1.36 4.28
N ARG A 41 -20.72 0.93 4.07
CA ARG A 41 -19.72 1.74 3.35
C ARG A 41 -20.05 1.92 1.88
N LEU A 42 -20.46 0.87 1.17
CA LEU A 42 -20.86 0.99 -0.24
C LEU A 42 -22.06 1.93 -0.39
N TYR A 43 -23.07 1.84 0.49
CA TYR A 43 -24.15 2.83 0.52
C TYR A 43 -23.65 4.27 0.72
N SER A 44 -22.65 4.47 1.59
CA SER A 44 -22.08 5.81 1.81
C SER A 44 -21.36 6.38 0.57
N PHE A 45 -20.90 5.52 -0.34
CA PHE A 45 -20.30 5.90 -1.62
C PHE A 45 -21.33 6.01 -2.77
N GLY A 46 -22.63 5.82 -2.49
CA GLY A 46 -23.70 5.95 -3.47
C GLY A 46 -23.96 4.72 -4.33
N PHE A 47 -23.64 3.52 -3.83
CA PHE A 47 -24.02 2.26 -4.47
C PHE A 47 -25.48 1.93 -4.11
N THR A 48 -26.26 1.52 -5.10
CA THR A 48 -27.68 1.09 -4.93
C THR A 48 -27.77 -0.39 -4.55
N ASP A 49 -26.96 -1.26 -5.18
CA ASP A 49 -26.92 -2.69 -4.93
C ASP A 49 -25.82 -3.08 -3.92
N ALA A 50 -25.63 -2.22 -2.91
CA ALA A 50 -24.53 -2.34 -1.95
C ALA A 50 -24.58 -3.66 -1.15
N PHE A 51 -25.76 -4.18 -0.82
CA PHE A 51 -25.90 -5.42 -0.06
C PHE A 51 -25.38 -6.64 -0.85
N GLU A 52 -25.79 -6.78 -2.11
CA GLU A 52 -25.35 -7.88 -2.98
C GLU A 52 -23.84 -7.77 -3.27
N ASN A 53 -23.36 -6.58 -3.61
CA ASN A 53 -21.97 -6.32 -3.93
C ASN A 53 -21.05 -6.55 -2.73
N ALA A 54 -21.44 -6.13 -1.52
CA ALA A 54 -20.70 -6.42 -0.29
C ALA A 54 -20.64 -7.92 -0.01
N GLY A 55 -21.73 -8.63 -0.19
CA GLY A 55 -21.78 -10.09 -0.04
C GLY A 55 -20.83 -10.80 -1.01
N LYS A 56 -20.79 -10.42 -2.28
CA LYS A 56 -19.87 -10.96 -3.28
C LYS A 56 -18.42 -10.67 -2.90
N LEU A 57 -18.10 -9.43 -2.51
CA LEU A 57 -16.75 -9.03 -2.10
C LEU A 57 -16.24 -9.88 -0.93
N VAL A 58 -17.03 -10.02 0.12
CA VAL A 58 -16.64 -10.83 1.29
C VAL A 58 -16.48 -12.30 0.91
N ARG A 59 -17.35 -12.81 0.03
CA ARG A 59 -17.27 -14.19 -0.43
C ARG A 59 -16.02 -14.46 -1.28
N VAL A 60 -15.60 -13.51 -2.14
CA VAL A 60 -14.31 -13.60 -2.85
C VAL A 60 -13.16 -13.78 -1.85
N LEU A 61 -13.06 -12.90 -0.85
CA LEU A 61 -11.97 -12.96 0.14
C LEU A 61 -12.00 -14.24 0.96
N GLN A 62 -13.20 -14.72 1.32
CA GLN A 62 -13.37 -15.98 2.02
C GLN A 62 -12.87 -17.16 1.17
N LEU A 63 -13.30 -17.26 -0.08
CA LEU A 63 -12.87 -18.34 -0.99
C LEU A 63 -11.36 -18.26 -1.27
N CYS A 64 -10.81 -17.05 -1.42
CA CYS A 64 -9.37 -16.87 -1.54
C CYS A 64 -8.62 -17.39 -0.29
N SER A 65 -9.13 -17.09 0.90
CA SER A 65 -8.54 -17.58 2.15
C SER A 65 -8.59 -19.11 2.30
N GLU A 66 -9.62 -19.76 1.73
CA GLU A 66 -9.83 -21.21 1.81
C GLU A 66 -9.07 -21.99 0.73
N GLN A 67 -8.85 -21.40 -0.44
CA GLN A 67 -8.39 -22.11 -1.64
C GLN A 67 -7.00 -21.73 -2.13
N LEU A 68 -6.55 -20.48 -1.90
CA LEU A 68 -5.22 -20.03 -2.31
C LEU A 68 -4.13 -20.54 -1.36
N SER A 69 -2.88 -20.44 -1.78
CA SER A 69 -1.73 -20.83 -0.97
C SER A 69 -1.64 -20.01 0.33
N SER A 70 -1.09 -20.62 1.39
CA SER A 70 -0.90 -19.91 2.66
C SER A 70 0.41 -19.13 2.64
N GLN A 71 0.34 -17.88 2.17
CA GLN A 71 1.49 -16.97 2.14
C GLN A 71 1.40 -15.97 3.31
N LYS A 72 2.54 -15.62 3.91
CA LYS A 72 2.59 -14.69 5.06
C LYS A 72 2.08 -13.28 4.74
N HIS A 73 2.17 -12.86 3.48
CA HIS A 73 1.74 -11.54 3.00
C HIS A 73 0.30 -11.49 2.50
N TYR A 74 -0.41 -12.62 2.47
CA TYR A 74 -1.82 -12.62 2.11
C TYR A 74 -2.65 -12.18 3.30
N ASP A 75 -3.47 -11.16 3.07
CA ASP A 75 -4.41 -10.63 4.07
C ASP A 75 -5.82 -10.64 3.48
N TYR A 76 -6.72 -11.33 4.16
CA TYR A 76 -8.14 -11.46 3.82
C TYR A 76 -9.03 -10.87 4.93
N GLY A 77 -8.42 -10.19 5.90
CA GLY A 77 -9.11 -9.59 7.03
C GLY A 77 -9.78 -8.25 6.71
N MET A 78 -10.21 -7.57 7.77
CA MET A 78 -10.91 -6.28 7.66
C MET A 78 -10.09 -5.20 6.95
N ARG A 79 -8.75 -5.24 7.06
CA ARG A 79 -7.87 -4.30 6.34
C ARG A 79 -7.96 -4.46 4.83
N ALA A 80 -8.02 -5.71 4.34
CA ALA A 80 -8.20 -5.99 2.91
C ALA A 80 -9.58 -5.52 2.43
N VAL A 81 -10.63 -5.84 3.18
CA VAL A 81 -12.00 -5.36 2.89
C VAL A 81 -12.03 -3.84 2.80
N ASN A 82 -11.49 -3.13 3.80
CA ASN A 82 -11.45 -1.67 3.81
C ASN A 82 -10.73 -1.08 2.60
N SER A 83 -9.63 -1.69 2.18
CA SER A 83 -8.87 -1.21 1.01
C SER A 83 -9.65 -1.32 -0.28
N ILE A 84 -10.34 -2.44 -0.46
CA ILE A 84 -11.20 -2.64 -1.63
C ILE A 84 -12.36 -1.64 -1.60
N LEU A 85 -12.99 -1.43 -0.44
CA LEU A 85 -14.07 -0.45 -0.30
C LEU A 85 -13.63 0.98 -0.61
N VAL A 86 -12.42 1.38 -0.16
CA VAL A 86 -11.85 2.69 -0.52
C VAL A 86 -11.58 2.77 -2.02
N ALA A 87 -11.05 1.71 -2.64
CA ALA A 87 -10.85 1.66 -4.08
C ALA A 87 -12.18 1.77 -4.84
N CYS A 88 -13.24 1.08 -4.38
CA CYS A 88 -14.59 1.21 -4.94
C CYS A 88 -15.10 2.65 -4.86
N GLY A 89 -14.91 3.32 -3.72
CA GLY A 89 -15.32 4.71 -3.54
C GLY A 89 -14.58 5.67 -4.48
N ASN A 90 -13.26 5.53 -4.58
CA ASN A 90 -12.44 6.35 -5.47
C ASN A 90 -12.81 6.12 -6.95
N LEU A 91 -13.01 4.86 -7.35
CA LEU A 91 -13.39 4.53 -8.72
C LEU A 91 -14.80 5.04 -9.05
N ARG A 92 -15.76 4.91 -8.12
CA ARG A 92 -17.12 5.45 -8.28
C ARG A 92 -17.11 6.96 -8.48
N GLN A 93 -16.27 7.68 -7.73
CA GLN A 93 -16.12 9.13 -7.90
C GLN A 93 -15.44 9.50 -9.22
N ALA A 94 -14.45 8.74 -9.66
CA ALA A 94 -13.73 8.99 -10.91
C ALA A 94 -14.58 8.71 -12.15
N VAL A 95 -15.37 7.63 -12.12
CA VAL A 95 -16.22 7.19 -13.23
C VAL A 95 -17.53 7.99 -13.29
N GLY A 96 -18.07 8.43 -12.16
CA GLY A 96 -19.34 9.15 -12.10
C GLY A 96 -20.51 8.31 -12.64
N ASP A 97 -21.27 8.85 -13.56
CA ASP A 97 -22.45 8.21 -14.19
C ASP A 97 -22.16 7.66 -15.59
N ASP A 98 -20.93 7.25 -15.87
CA ASP A 98 -20.56 6.64 -17.16
C ASP A 98 -21.30 5.31 -17.34
N PRO A 99 -22.12 5.15 -18.40
CA PRO A 99 -22.90 3.95 -18.66
C PRO A 99 -22.09 2.68 -18.96
N LEU A 100 -20.77 2.82 -19.22
CA LEU A 100 -19.88 1.67 -19.40
C LEU A 100 -19.58 0.96 -18.07
N TRP A 101 -19.76 1.66 -16.95
CA TRP A 101 -19.47 1.17 -15.62
C TRP A 101 -20.74 0.96 -14.82
N ASP A 102 -21.09 -0.29 -14.58
CA ASP A 102 -22.07 -0.67 -13.58
C ASP A 102 -21.40 -0.93 -12.21
N GLU A 103 -22.19 -1.01 -11.15
CA GLU A 103 -21.68 -1.20 -9.79
C GLU A 103 -20.89 -2.50 -9.64
N ALA A 104 -21.30 -3.57 -10.29
CA ALA A 104 -20.61 -4.87 -10.24
C ALA A 104 -19.23 -4.78 -10.91
N LYS A 105 -19.09 -4.03 -12.01
CA LYS A 105 -17.81 -3.77 -12.67
C LYS A 105 -16.86 -2.96 -11.78
N ILE A 106 -17.38 -1.93 -11.11
CA ILE A 106 -16.60 -1.11 -10.18
C ILE A 106 -16.06 -1.98 -9.04
N VAL A 107 -16.90 -2.81 -8.44
CA VAL A 107 -16.48 -3.71 -7.35
C VAL A 107 -15.48 -4.75 -7.85
N LEU A 108 -15.76 -5.42 -8.98
CA LEU A 108 -14.85 -6.41 -9.56
C LEU A 108 -13.49 -5.78 -9.89
N ARG A 109 -13.47 -4.60 -10.53
CA ARG A 109 -12.23 -3.88 -10.84
C ARG A 109 -11.43 -3.57 -9.59
N SER A 110 -12.08 -3.05 -8.55
CA SER A 110 -11.42 -2.74 -7.27
C SER A 110 -10.87 -3.99 -6.57
N VAL A 111 -11.58 -5.11 -6.64
CA VAL A 111 -11.09 -6.40 -6.13
C VAL A 111 -9.84 -6.85 -6.88
N MET A 112 -9.84 -6.72 -8.21
CA MET A 112 -8.69 -7.07 -9.05
C MET A 112 -7.48 -6.19 -8.75
N ASP A 113 -7.64 -4.87 -8.78
CA ASP A 113 -6.55 -3.89 -8.61
C ASP A 113 -5.86 -4.02 -7.23
N VAL A 114 -6.63 -4.30 -6.18
CA VAL A 114 -6.08 -4.42 -4.82
C VAL A 114 -5.42 -5.78 -4.57
N ASN A 115 -5.91 -6.86 -5.17
CA ASN A 115 -5.46 -8.21 -4.79
C ASN A 115 -4.51 -8.84 -5.82
N LEU A 116 -4.72 -8.62 -7.12
CA LEU A 116 -3.91 -9.24 -8.17
C LEU A 116 -2.39 -8.98 -8.00
N PRO A 117 -1.94 -7.76 -7.64
CA PRO A 117 -0.51 -7.50 -7.43
C PRO A 117 0.12 -8.26 -6.26
N LYS A 118 -0.69 -8.75 -5.31
CA LYS A 118 -0.22 -9.45 -4.10
C LYS A 118 -0.03 -10.94 -4.33
N PHE A 119 -0.78 -11.52 -5.29
CA PHE A 119 -0.79 -12.96 -5.48
C PHE A 119 0.44 -13.46 -6.25
N THR A 120 0.89 -14.65 -5.87
CA THR A 120 1.93 -15.37 -6.61
C THR A 120 1.40 -15.81 -7.97
N VAL A 121 2.31 -16.03 -8.92
CA VAL A 121 1.94 -16.44 -10.29
C VAL A 121 1.11 -17.72 -10.30
N GLU A 122 1.34 -18.62 -9.34
CA GLU A 122 0.63 -19.91 -9.23
C GLU A 122 -0.82 -19.72 -8.76
N ASP A 123 -1.10 -18.74 -7.91
CA ASP A 123 -2.42 -18.48 -7.35
C ASP A 123 -3.31 -17.59 -8.26
N VAL A 124 -2.70 -16.82 -9.17
CA VAL A 124 -3.43 -15.92 -10.07
C VAL A 124 -4.52 -16.65 -10.89
N PRO A 125 -4.28 -17.80 -11.54
CA PRO A 125 -5.31 -18.48 -12.30
C PRO A 125 -6.52 -18.89 -11.46
N LEU A 126 -6.28 -19.34 -10.21
CA LEU A 126 -7.34 -19.75 -9.31
C LEU A 126 -8.15 -18.53 -8.82
N PHE A 127 -7.48 -17.44 -8.51
CA PHE A 127 -8.14 -16.16 -8.16
C PHE A 127 -9.04 -15.66 -9.30
N LEU A 128 -8.55 -15.71 -10.54
CA LEU A 128 -9.35 -15.32 -11.72
C LEU A 128 -10.58 -16.24 -11.90
N GLY A 129 -10.45 -17.54 -11.62
CA GLY A 129 -11.58 -18.46 -11.59
C GLY A 129 -12.61 -18.07 -10.55
N ILE A 130 -12.20 -17.84 -9.30
CA ILE A 130 -13.09 -17.43 -8.20
C ILE A 130 -13.84 -16.13 -8.55
N THR A 131 -13.15 -15.13 -9.10
CA THR A 131 -13.78 -13.86 -9.48
C THR A 131 -14.76 -14.02 -10.63
N SER A 132 -14.44 -14.83 -11.64
CA SER A 132 -15.33 -15.14 -12.74
C SER A 132 -16.62 -15.84 -12.29
N ASP A 133 -16.52 -16.76 -11.33
CA ASP A 133 -17.67 -17.50 -10.80
C ASP A 133 -18.63 -16.61 -9.98
N LEU A 134 -18.09 -15.64 -9.24
CA LEU A 134 -18.88 -14.73 -8.41
C LEU A 134 -19.42 -13.51 -9.15
N PHE A 135 -18.81 -13.16 -10.28
CA PHE A 135 -19.24 -12.07 -11.17
C PHE A 135 -19.52 -12.59 -12.58
N PRO A 136 -20.49 -13.50 -12.77
CA PRO A 136 -20.75 -14.11 -14.07
C PRO A 136 -21.20 -13.07 -15.10
N GLY A 137 -20.58 -13.10 -16.28
CA GLY A 137 -20.93 -12.20 -17.38
C GLY A 137 -20.49 -10.75 -17.21
N VAL A 138 -19.73 -10.43 -16.17
CA VAL A 138 -19.15 -9.10 -15.97
C VAL A 138 -17.80 -9.04 -16.68
N GLU A 139 -17.76 -8.34 -17.82
CA GLU A 139 -16.51 -8.05 -18.54
C GLU A 139 -15.99 -6.69 -18.09
N LEU A 140 -14.72 -6.67 -17.62
CA LEU A 140 -14.07 -5.41 -17.26
C LEU A 140 -13.61 -4.68 -18.54
N PRO A 141 -13.88 -3.36 -18.64
CA PRO A 141 -13.21 -2.56 -19.66
C PRO A 141 -11.70 -2.68 -19.49
N GLN A 142 -10.97 -2.73 -20.61
CA GLN A 142 -9.51 -2.67 -20.53
C GLN A 142 -9.13 -1.38 -19.81
N ALA A 143 -8.23 -1.50 -18.83
CA ALA A 143 -7.71 -0.32 -18.15
C ALA A 143 -6.94 0.51 -19.17
N ASP A 144 -7.45 1.69 -19.45
CA ASP A 144 -6.74 2.67 -20.27
C ASP A 144 -5.77 3.44 -19.37
N HIS A 145 -4.51 3.06 -19.43
CA HIS A 145 -3.43 3.80 -18.76
C HIS A 145 -2.91 4.96 -19.61
N GLY A 146 -3.60 5.31 -20.68
CA GLY A 146 -3.29 6.44 -21.56
C GLY A 146 -1.83 6.45 -22.02
N ALA A 147 -1.17 7.59 -21.83
CA ALA A 147 0.23 7.78 -22.20
C ALA A 147 1.24 7.05 -21.30
N LEU A 148 0.82 6.45 -20.16
CA LEU A 148 1.75 5.89 -19.18
C LEU A 148 2.55 4.70 -19.75
N ILE A 149 1.88 3.72 -20.38
CA ILE A 149 2.55 2.52 -20.91
C ILE A 149 3.59 2.88 -21.98
N PRO A 150 3.26 3.66 -23.01
CA PRO A 150 4.26 4.09 -24.00
C PRO A 150 5.43 4.86 -23.39
N THR A 151 5.15 5.69 -22.37
CA THR A 151 6.19 6.46 -21.69
C THR A 151 7.09 5.57 -20.83
N ILE A 152 6.57 4.52 -20.18
CA ILE A 152 7.38 3.52 -19.47
C ILE A 152 8.37 2.85 -20.44
N ASP A 153 7.91 2.43 -21.61
CA ASP A 153 8.78 1.82 -22.62
C ASP A 153 9.85 2.80 -23.11
N GLU A 154 9.50 4.07 -23.33
CA GLU A 154 10.44 5.14 -23.68
C GLU A 154 11.50 5.35 -22.57
N MET A 155 11.10 5.39 -21.28
CA MET A 155 12.04 5.54 -20.16
C MET A 155 12.98 4.34 -20.04
N CYS A 156 12.50 3.13 -20.29
CA CYS A 156 13.36 1.95 -20.31
C CYS A 156 14.50 2.10 -21.34
N TRP A 157 14.20 2.56 -22.55
CA TRP A 157 15.21 2.75 -23.61
C TRP A 157 16.10 3.98 -23.40
N SER A 158 15.57 5.08 -22.90
CA SER A 158 16.35 6.31 -22.65
C SER A 158 17.31 6.18 -21.48
N GLY A 159 16.97 5.38 -20.48
CA GLY A 159 17.70 5.18 -19.23
C GLY A 159 16.90 5.67 -18.03
N VAL A 160 16.75 4.78 -17.05
CA VAL A 160 16.01 5.04 -15.80
C VAL A 160 16.92 5.75 -14.81
N LYS A 161 16.50 6.86 -14.24
CA LYS A 161 17.29 7.67 -13.30
C LYS A 161 17.28 7.08 -11.88
N VAL A 162 18.06 6.04 -11.64
CA VAL A 162 18.15 5.36 -10.34
C VAL A 162 18.95 6.17 -9.30
N ALA A 163 20.01 6.84 -9.75
CA ALA A 163 20.84 7.70 -8.90
C ALA A 163 21.60 8.70 -9.77
N PRO A 164 22.15 9.80 -9.23
CA PRO A 164 22.96 10.72 -9.99
C PRO A 164 24.09 10.02 -10.74
N GLY A 165 24.10 10.10 -12.06
CA GLY A 165 25.08 9.44 -12.93
C GLY A 165 24.88 7.94 -13.14
N ARG A 166 23.79 7.35 -12.64
CA ARG A 166 23.41 5.96 -12.85
C ARG A 166 22.05 5.86 -13.55
N GLU A 167 22.10 5.75 -14.86
CA GLU A 167 20.93 5.69 -15.74
C GLU A 167 20.95 4.40 -16.56
N PRO A 168 20.65 3.23 -15.97
CA PRO A 168 20.67 1.98 -16.71
C PRO A 168 19.59 1.97 -17.78
N LYS A 169 19.97 1.57 -18.99
CA LYS A 169 19.02 1.27 -20.06
C LYS A 169 18.46 -0.12 -19.85
N LEU A 170 17.16 -0.24 -19.96
CA LEU A 170 16.43 -1.48 -19.75
C LEU A 170 15.72 -1.87 -21.04
N GLU A 171 15.58 -3.15 -21.29
CA GLU A 171 14.73 -3.65 -22.37
C GLU A 171 13.29 -3.75 -21.84
N PRO A 172 12.31 -3.05 -22.44
CA PRO A 172 10.92 -3.17 -22.01
C PRO A 172 10.38 -4.56 -22.35
N LYS A 173 10.09 -5.32 -21.31
CA LYS A 173 9.39 -6.61 -21.43
C LYS A 173 7.98 -6.46 -20.89
N SER A 174 7.02 -7.13 -21.52
CA SER A 174 5.61 -7.06 -21.12
C SER A 174 5.38 -7.39 -19.64
N THR A 175 6.15 -8.34 -19.07
CA THR A 175 6.09 -8.67 -17.65
C THR A 175 6.63 -7.56 -16.75
N PHE A 176 7.66 -6.84 -17.17
CA PHE A 176 8.21 -5.71 -16.42
C PHE A 176 7.28 -4.51 -16.47
N THR A 177 6.80 -4.15 -17.67
CA THR A 177 5.81 -3.07 -17.86
C THR A 177 4.55 -3.36 -17.06
N LEU A 178 4.05 -4.61 -17.08
CA LEU A 178 2.90 -5.02 -16.26
C LEU A 178 3.13 -4.78 -14.77
N LYS A 179 4.30 -5.12 -14.24
CA LYS A 179 4.63 -4.89 -12.82
C LYS A 179 4.71 -3.41 -12.46
N ILE A 180 5.18 -2.56 -13.35
CA ILE A 180 5.20 -1.11 -13.15
C ILE A 180 3.77 -0.55 -13.13
N VAL A 181 2.89 -1.03 -14.03
CA VAL A 181 1.47 -0.64 -14.03
C VAL A 181 0.77 -1.09 -12.75
N GLN A 182 1.00 -2.33 -12.31
CA GLN A 182 0.48 -2.83 -11.03
C GLN A 182 0.98 -1.99 -9.83
N LEU A 183 2.24 -1.56 -9.84
CA LEU A 183 2.78 -0.67 -8.82
C LEU A 183 2.07 0.70 -8.85
N TYR A 184 1.80 1.26 -10.02
CA TYR A 184 1.03 2.48 -10.18
C TYR A 184 -0.37 2.35 -9.57
N GLU A 185 -1.10 1.30 -9.92
CA GLU A 185 -2.44 1.02 -9.37
C GLU A 185 -2.42 0.90 -7.84
N MET A 186 -1.39 0.25 -7.28
CA MET A 186 -1.23 0.14 -5.82
C MET A 186 -0.95 1.49 -5.14
N VAL A 187 -0.14 2.34 -5.74
CA VAL A 187 0.16 3.69 -5.22
C VAL A 187 -1.07 4.59 -5.21
N LEU A 188 -2.02 4.40 -6.13
CA LEU A 188 -3.29 5.15 -6.13
C LEU A 188 -4.22 4.74 -4.98
N VAL A 189 -4.14 3.49 -4.53
CA VAL A 189 -5.05 2.93 -3.50
C VAL A 189 -4.42 2.96 -2.11
N ARG A 190 -3.10 2.78 -2.03
CA ARG A 190 -2.37 2.63 -0.77
C ARG A 190 -1.32 3.70 -0.57
N HIS A 191 -1.25 4.22 0.65
CA HIS A 191 -0.21 5.15 1.07
C HIS A 191 1.07 4.47 1.57
N GLY A 192 1.05 3.15 1.77
CA GLY A 192 2.20 2.30 2.10
C GLY A 192 2.25 1.09 1.18
N VAL A 193 3.37 0.89 0.49
CA VAL A 193 3.59 -0.20 -0.47
C VAL A 193 4.90 -0.90 -0.15
N MET A 194 4.88 -2.22 -0.11
CA MET A 194 6.07 -3.05 0.06
C MET A 194 6.37 -3.79 -1.24
N ILE A 195 7.58 -3.63 -1.74
CA ILE A 195 8.06 -4.24 -2.97
C ILE A 195 9.01 -5.37 -2.57
N VAL A 196 8.55 -6.60 -2.73
CA VAL A 196 9.27 -7.80 -2.27
C VAL A 196 9.83 -8.55 -3.46
N GLY A 197 11.05 -9.00 -3.34
CA GLY A 197 11.71 -9.83 -4.35
C GLY A 197 13.20 -9.93 -4.11
N GLN A 198 13.82 -10.95 -4.67
CA GLN A 198 15.25 -11.19 -4.53
C GLN A 198 16.11 -10.03 -5.07
N THR A 199 17.34 -9.97 -4.65
CA THR A 199 18.33 -9.03 -5.19
C THR A 199 18.41 -9.15 -6.72
N CYS A 200 18.51 -8.02 -7.42
CA CYS A 200 18.51 -7.92 -8.87
C CYS A 200 17.17 -8.29 -9.57
N SER A 201 16.07 -8.39 -8.85
CA SER A 201 14.74 -8.62 -9.47
C SER A 201 14.12 -7.39 -10.13
N GLY A 202 14.78 -6.24 -10.08
CA GLY A 202 14.32 -5.00 -10.73
C GLY A 202 13.42 -4.12 -9.87
N LYS A 203 13.34 -4.33 -8.55
CA LYS A 203 12.52 -3.53 -7.61
C LYS A 203 12.77 -2.02 -7.75
N THR A 204 13.98 -1.61 -7.43
CA THR A 204 14.39 -0.19 -7.51
C THR A 204 14.19 0.39 -8.91
N SER A 205 14.53 -0.39 -9.94
CA SER A 205 14.34 0.03 -11.33
C SER A 205 12.87 0.25 -11.68
N SER A 206 11.95 -0.57 -11.16
CA SER A 206 10.52 -0.41 -11.39
C SER A 206 9.97 0.86 -10.74
N VAL A 207 10.40 1.18 -9.50
CA VAL A 207 9.99 2.42 -8.81
C VAL A 207 10.47 3.66 -9.55
N HIS A 208 11.76 3.69 -9.89
CA HIS A 208 12.33 4.85 -10.57
C HIS A 208 11.79 5.00 -12.00
N CYS A 209 11.58 3.89 -12.72
CA CYS A 209 10.97 3.93 -14.04
C CYS A 209 9.54 4.48 -13.99
N LEU A 210 8.74 4.08 -13.01
CA LEU A 210 7.41 4.63 -12.81
C LEU A 210 7.46 6.13 -12.49
N ALA A 211 8.35 6.55 -11.59
CA ALA A 211 8.51 7.95 -11.22
C ALA A 211 8.93 8.84 -12.40
N ASP A 212 9.90 8.36 -13.19
CA ASP A 212 10.36 9.05 -14.40
C ASP A 212 9.25 9.14 -15.45
N ALA A 213 8.49 8.05 -15.65
CA ALA A 213 7.37 8.01 -16.59
C ALA A 213 6.25 8.96 -16.18
N MET A 214 5.82 8.95 -14.90
CA MET A 214 4.81 9.88 -14.39
C MET A 214 5.26 11.34 -14.51
N THR A 215 6.51 11.63 -14.17
CA THR A 215 7.08 12.97 -14.28
C THR A 215 7.11 13.45 -15.74
N THR A 216 7.52 12.57 -16.66
CA THR A 216 7.54 12.88 -18.10
C THR A 216 6.12 13.10 -18.65
N CYS A 217 5.15 12.28 -18.24
CA CYS A 217 3.74 12.48 -18.61
C CYS A 217 3.21 13.83 -18.08
N ALA A 218 3.52 14.17 -16.82
CA ALA A 218 3.14 15.46 -16.25
C ALA A 218 3.76 16.65 -17.01
N GLU A 219 5.02 16.54 -17.45
CA GLU A 219 5.70 17.57 -18.27
C GLU A 219 5.09 17.70 -19.66
N ARG A 220 4.49 16.66 -20.20
CA ARG A 220 3.75 16.65 -21.46
C ARG A 220 2.32 17.20 -21.33
N GLY A 221 1.88 17.50 -20.11
CA GLY A 221 0.53 18.02 -19.83
C GLY A 221 -0.56 16.96 -19.69
N GLU A 222 -0.16 15.70 -19.58
CA GLU A 222 -1.06 14.59 -19.28
C GLU A 222 -1.53 14.63 -17.81
N PRO A 223 -2.64 13.97 -17.43
CA PRO A 223 -3.22 14.04 -16.09
C PRO A 223 -2.43 13.21 -15.05
N PHE A 224 -1.12 13.41 -15.01
CA PHE A 224 -0.23 12.82 -14.04
C PHE A 224 0.44 13.91 -13.19
N GLU A 225 1.02 13.50 -12.08
CA GLU A 225 1.76 14.39 -11.17
C GLU A 225 3.25 14.04 -11.21
N LYS A 226 4.10 15.05 -11.07
CA LYS A 226 5.54 14.82 -10.90
C LYS A 226 5.81 14.07 -9.62
N VAL A 227 6.86 13.25 -9.62
CA VAL A 227 7.25 12.42 -8.48
C VAL A 227 8.63 12.81 -7.99
N VAL A 228 8.74 13.06 -6.69
CA VAL A 228 10.00 13.27 -6.00
C VAL A 228 10.25 12.07 -5.07
N ILE A 229 11.40 11.42 -5.22
CA ILE A 229 11.77 10.25 -4.41
C ILE A 229 12.80 10.66 -3.36
N HIS A 230 12.53 10.32 -2.10
CA HIS A 230 13.45 10.47 -0.96
C HIS A 230 13.89 9.09 -0.52
N THR A 231 15.07 8.66 -0.92
CA THR A 231 15.60 7.33 -0.59
C THR A 231 16.44 7.37 0.68
N MET A 232 16.21 6.41 1.57
CA MET A 232 17.04 6.20 2.77
C MET A 232 17.21 4.71 3.05
N ASN A 233 18.33 4.35 3.70
CA ASN A 233 18.57 3.01 4.21
C ASN A 233 18.47 3.04 5.75
N PRO A 234 17.41 2.47 6.35
CA PRO A 234 17.20 2.51 7.79
C PRO A 234 18.21 1.68 8.58
N LYS A 235 18.86 0.69 7.94
CA LYS A 235 19.90 -0.13 8.59
C LYS A 235 21.27 0.54 8.61
N SER A 236 21.50 1.59 7.82
CA SER A 236 22.77 2.33 7.82
C SER A 236 22.90 3.32 8.98
N ILE A 237 21.81 3.57 9.70
CA ILE A 237 21.73 4.53 10.81
C ILE A 237 21.00 3.91 12.00
N ASN A 238 21.24 4.43 13.19
CA ASN A 238 20.55 3.97 14.40
C ASN A 238 19.14 4.60 14.53
N ALA A 239 18.29 4.04 15.40
CA ALA A 239 16.91 4.50 15.57
C ALA A 239 16.84 6.00 16.00
N GLY A 240 17.78 6.49 16.80
CA GLY A 240 17.85 7.91 17.18
C GLY A 240 18.20 8.81 16.01
N GLN A 241 19.07 8.38 15.11
CA GLN A 241 19.40 9.11 13.88
C GLN A 241 18.25 9.05 12.86
N LEU A 242 17.45 7.97 12.88
CA LEU A 242 16.31 7.81 11.97
C LEU A 242 15.12 8.68 12.41
N TYR A 243 14.68 8.54 13.64
CA TYR A 243 13.49 9.22 14.17
C TYR A 243 13.79 10.50 14.94
N GLY A 244 14.94 10.59 15.53
CA GLY A 244 15.37 11.60 16.49
C GLY A 244 15.54 11.03 17.90
N ASN A 245 16.27 11.73 18.73
CA ASN A 245 16.51 11.39 20.13
C ASN A 245 16.71 12.63 20.99
N PHE A 246 16.50 12.44 22.29
CA PHE A 246 16.94 13.42 23.29
C PHE A 246 18.43 13.21 23.58
N ASP A 247 19.18 14.31 23.70
CA ASP A 247 20.54 14.26 24.21
C ASP A 247 20.52 13.85 25.69
N ASP A 248 21.36 12.88 26.06
CA ASP A 248 21.38 12.30 27.41
C ASP A 248 21.79 13.34 28.49
N ASN A 249 22.52 14.40 28.12
CA ASN A 249 23.02 15.40 29.04
C ASN A 249 22.19 16.67 29.06
N THR A 250 21.84 17.19 27.87
CA THR A 250 21.12 18.46 27.73
C THR A 250 19.60 18.27 27.70
N HIS A 251 19.13 17.06 27.48
CA HIS A 251 17.72 16.73 27.25
C HIS A 251 17.08 17.52 26.08
N GLU A 252 17.91 18.06 25.19
CA GLU A 252 17.45 18.71 23.98
C GLU A 252 17.08 17.66 22.91
N TRP A 253 16.02 17.92 22.20
CA TRP A 253 15.60 17.05 21.10
C TRP A 253 16.44 17.34 19.84
N SER A 254 16.94 16.30 19.19
CA SER A 254 17.53 16.37 17.87
C SER A 254 16.70 15.56 16.87
N ASP A 255 16.33 16.19 15.77
CA ASP A 255 15.53 15.53 14.71
C ASP A 255 16.33 14.46 13.99
N GLY A 256 15.67 13.34 13.71
CA GLY A 256 16.20 12.30 12.83
C GLY A 256 15.93 12.59 11.35
N VAL A 257 16.65 11.88 10.49
CA VAL A 257 16.56 12.03 9.02
C VAL A 257 15.13 11.84 8.53
N LEU A 258 14.44 10.80 9.01
CA LEU A 258 13.05 10.54 8.64
C LEU A 258 12.12 11.65 9.11
N ALA A 259 12.27 12.12 10.35
CA ALA A 259 11.44 13.20 10.89
C ALA A 259 11.53 14.46 10.02
N VAL A 260 12.75 14.84 9.62
CA VAL A 260 12.98 15.99 8.74
C VAL A 260 12.36 15.79 7.36
N ILE A 261 12.62 14.65 6.71
CA ILE A 261 12.07 14.37 5.37
C ILE A 261 10.54 14.33 5.43
N PHE A 262 9.98 13.61 6.39
CA PHE A 262 8.52 13.46 6.53
C PHE A 262 7.83 14.79 6.81
N ARG A 263 8.42 15.64 7.65
CA ARG A 263 7.91 16.99 7.94
C ARG A 263 7.95 17.87 6.69
N ASN A 264 9.06 17.85 5.94
CA ASN A 264 9.19 18.62 4.71
C ASN A 264 8.17 18.18 3.66
N CYS A 265 7.98 16.87 3.47
CA CYS A 265 6.97 16.34 2.56
C CYS A 265 5.54 16.69 3.01
N ALA A 266 5.27 16.68 4.32
CA ALA A 266 3.96 17.04 4.86
C ALA A 266 3.64 18.53 4.75
N MET A 267 4.66 19.39 4.81
CA MET A 267 4.53 20.85 4.67
C MET A 267 4.55 21.30 3.21
N ASP A 268 4.97 20.45 2.29
CA ASP A 268 5.00 20.81 0.87
C ASP A 268 3.59 21.08 0.35
N THR A 269 3.38 22.30 -0.14
CA THR A 269 2.13 22.74 -0.77
C THR A 269 2.12 22.57 -2.28
N GLY A 270 3.21 22.08 -2.85
CA GLY A 270 3.35 21.78 -4.28
C GLY A 270 2.33 20.75 -4.76
N LYS A 271 2.33 20.50 -6.07
CA LYS A 271 1.47 19.48 -6.70
C LYS A 271 2.19 18.14 -6.85
N ASP A 272 3.48 18.09 -6.52
CA ASP A 272 4.32 16.93 -6.75
C ASP A 272 4.02 15.82 -5.75
N ARG A 273 4.07 14.57 -6.19
CA ARG A 273 3.98 13.40 -5.29
C ARG A 273 5.29 13.20 -4.57
N GLN A 274 5.24 12.92 -3.30
CA GLN A 274 6.38 12.70 -2.42
C GLN A 274 6.48 11.22 -2.05
N TRP A 275 7.46 10.51 -2.61
CA TRP A 275 7.69 9.10 -2.29
C TRP A 275 8.86 8.98 -1.33
N VAL A 276 8.61 8.41 -0.16
CA VAL A 276 9.65 8.11 0.84
C VAL A 276 9.99 6.63 0.73
N MET A 277 11.19 6.35 0.25
CA MET A 277 11.63 5.00 -0.09
C MET A 277 12.65 4.50 0.92
N PHE A 278 12.39 3.35 1.50
CA PHE A 278 13.26 2.64 2.41
C PHE A 278 13.93 1.49 1.67
N ASP A 279 15.19 1.68 1.32
CA ASP A 279 16.01 0.69 0.63
C ASP A 279 16.84 -0.08 1.65
N GLY A 280 16.30 -1.19 2.12
CA GLY A 280 16.96 -2.06 3.09
C GLY A 280 16.02 -3.07 3.73
N PRO A 281 16.58 -4.06 4.42
CA PRO A 281 15.77 -5.10 5.07
C PRO A 281 14.84 -4.48 6.12
N VAL A 282 13.63 -5.00 6.13
CA VAL A 282 12.60 -4.62 7.10
C VAL A 282 12.81 -5.45 8.35
N ASP A 283 12.95 -4.81 9.51
CA ASP A 283 12.94 -5.50 10.79
C ASP A 283 11.96 -4.85 11.78
N ALA A 284 11.55 -5.61 12.77
CA ALA A 284 10.57 -5.20 13.75
C ALA A 284 11.00 -3.96 14.54
N VAL A 285 12.31 -3.74 14.74
CA VAL A 285 12.83 -2.68 15.62
C VAL A 285 12.54 -1.28 15.07
N TRP A 286 12.82 -1.06 13.78
CA TRP A 286 12.61 0.28 13.21
C TRP A 286 11.22 0.47 12.61
N ILE A 287 10.58 -0.60 12.09
CA ILE A 287 9.26 -0.46 11.45
C ILE A 287 8.12 -0.31 12.47
N GLU A 288 8.29 -0.78 13.71
CA GLU A 288 7.26 -0.71 14.75
C GLU A 288 6.77 0.73 14.99
N ASN A 289 7.67 1.71 14.98
CA ASN A 289 7.32 3.12 15.12
C ASN A 289 6.53 3.70 13.93
N MET A 290 6.47 2.99 12.81
CA MET A 290 5.69 3.39 11.64
C MET A 290 4.28 2.81 11.60
N ASN A 291 3.89 1.96 12.54
CA ASN A 291 2.56 1.35 12.55
C ASN A 291 1.44 2.41 12.45
N THR A 292 1.59 3.53 13.14
CA THR A 292 0.61 4.64 13.11
C THR A 292 0.59 5.41 11.79
N VAL A 293 1.68 5.36 11.01
CA VAL A 293 1.76 5.94 9.67
C VAL A 293 1.10 5.03 8.65
N LEU A 294 1.37 3.72 8.75
CA LEU A 294 0.88 2.70 7.81
C LEU A 294 -0.58 2.32 8.05
N ASP A 295 -1.09 2.55 9.26
CA ASP A 295 -2.52 2.43 9.57
C ASP A 295 -3.33 3.59 8.97
N ASP A 296 -4.65 3.47 9.00
CA ASP A 296 -5.61 4.50 8.52
C ASP A 296 -5.45 5.87 9.19
N ASN A 297 -4.74 5.94 10.32
CA ASN A 297 -4.46 7.19 11.03
C ASN A 297 -3.50 8.11 10.27
N LYS A 298 -2.60 7.56 9.44
CA LYS A 298 -1.63 8.28 8.60
C LYS A 298 -0.83 9.33 9.40
N LYS A 299 -0.34 8.98 10.60
CA LYS A 299 0.36 9.91 11.50
C LYS A 299 1.70 9.35 11.95
N LEU A 300 2.76 10.12 11.76
CA LEU A 300 4.05 9.85 12.37
C LEU A 300 4.10 10.50 13.76
N CYS A 301 4.25 9.69 14.80
CA CYS A 301 4.38 10.14 16.18
C CYS A 301 5.85 10.05 16.58
N LEU A 302 6.47 11.19 16.88
CA LEU A 302 7.85 11.26 17.35
C LEU A 302 7.90 11.20 18.88
N MET A 303 9.04 10.76 19.41
CA MET A 303 9.26 10.73 20.87
C MET A 303 9.31 12.12 21.51
N SER A 304 9.54 13.17 20.70
CA SER A 304 9.42 14.58 21.12
C SER A 304 7.97 14.98 21.49
N GLY A 305 6.98 14.15 21.15
CA GLY A 305 5.56 14.48 21.28
C GLY A 305 4.96 15.14 20.02
N GLU A 306 5.77 15.43 19.02
CA GLU A 306 5.29 15.95 17.74
C GLU A 306 4.55 14.86 16.96
N ILE A 307 3.41 15.25 16.36
CA ILE A 307 2.60 14.38 15.51
C ILE A 307 2.52 15.01 14.12
N ILE A 308 3.10 14.35 13.13
CA ILE A 308 3.10 14.82 11.75
C ILE A 308 2.10 13.97 10.95
N LYS A 309 1.10 14.63 10.35
CA LYS A 309 0.10 13.95 9.52
C LYS A 309 0.61 13.82 8.08
N MET A 310 0.51 12.62 7.54
CA MET A 310 0.79 12.32 6.14
C MET A 310 -0.27 12.97 5.23
N THR A 311 0.16 13.52 4.11
CA THR A 311 -0.75 14.03 3.07
C THR A 311 -1.08 12.93 2.06
N ASP A 312 -2.16 13.12 1.28
CA ASP A 312 -2.57 12.13 0.28
C ASP A 312 -1.60 12.03 -0.91
N ARG A 313 -0.64 12.94 -1.02
CA ARG A 313 0.43 12.91 -2.04
C ARG A 313 1.66 12.16 -1.60
N MET A 314 1.74 11.81 -0.33
CA MET A 314 2.87 11.05 0.21
C MET A 314 2.59 9.55 0.06
N THR A 315 3.62 8.82 -0.33
CA THR A 315 3.61 7.35 -0.35
C THR A 315 4.88 6.83 0.31
N MET A 316 4.72 5.86 1.21
CA MET A 316 5.83 5.16 1.85
C MET A 316 6.11 3.89 1.07
N MET A 317 7.34 3.69 0.61
CA MET A 317 7.77 2.52 -0.15
C MET A 317 8.87 1.78 0.57
N PHE A 318 8.74 0.47 0.64
CA PHE A 318 9.70 -0.41 1.31
C PHE A 318 10.21 -1.42 0.30
N GLU A 319 11.53 -1.51 0.13
CA GLU A 319 12.17 -2.57 -0.64
C GLU A 319 12.67 -3.65 0.32
N ALA A 320 12.11 -4.84 0.20
CA ALA A 320 12.51 -6.01 0.97
C ALA A 320 12.96 -7.15 0.04
N GLU A 321 13.81 -8.02 0.53
CA GLU A 321 14.22 -9.23 -0.21
C GLU A 321 13.21 -10.37 0.00
N ASP A 322 12.78 -10.53 1.24
CA ASP A 322 11.74 -11.47 1.65
C ASP A 322 10.96 -10.93 2.86
N LEU A 323 10.01 -11.72 3.35
CA LEU A 323 9.18 -11.42 4.51
C LEU A 323 9.32 -12.51 5.59
N GLU A 324 10.44 -13.20 5.61
CA GLU A 324 10.65 -14.37 6.47
C GLU A 324 11.24 -14.06 7.86
N GLU A 325 11.19 -12.83 8.36
CA GLU A 325 11.58 -12.53 9.75
C GLU A 325 10.39 -12.45 10.70
#